data_72ab03558b56adf66c56013da4e78a3b
#
_entry.id   72ab03558b56adf66c56013da4e78a3b
#
_cell.length_a   1.000
_cell.length_b   1.000
_cell.length_c   1.000
_cell.angle_alpha   90.00
_cell.angle_beta   90.00
_cell.angle_gamma   90.00
#
_symmetry.space_group_name_H-M   'P 1'
#
loop_
_entity.id
_entity.type
_entity.pdbx_description
1 polymer ?
#
loop_
_entity_poly.entity_id
_entity_poly.type
_entity_poly.pdbx_seq_one_letter_code
_entity_poly.pdbx_strand_id
1 'polypeptide(L)'
;MQITYFGHSCFLVDINGKKLLFDPFIHENPLAKDIDTKSIQADYILVSHGHFDHTADLVELAKQTQATVISSWEIHVWLQGKGVTNTHPMNIGGHWIFDFGKVKCVRAEHSSSFPDGT
;
A
#
# COMPACT_ATOMS: atom_id res chain seq x y z
N MET A 1 -18.23 -7.59 -0.84
CA MET A 1 -16.98 -6.96 -0.34
C MET A 1 -16.60 -7.59 0.99
N GLN A 2 -15.34 -7.95 1.16
CA GLN A 2 -14.82 -8.50 2.41
C GLN A 2 -13.61 -7.68 2.84
N ILE A 3 -13.50 -7.39 4.14
CA ILE A 3 -12.37 -6.66 4.71
C ILE A 3 -11.69 -7.55 5.75
N THR A 4 -10.37 -7.71 5.62
CA THR A 4 -9.51 -8.41 6.58
C THR A 4 -8.58 -7.39 7.22
N TYR A 5 -8.62 -7.28 8.54
CA TYR A 5 -7.80 -6.33 9.29
C TYR A 5 -6.51 -6.98 9.78
N PHE A 6 -5.37 -6.38 9.47
CA PHE A 6 -4.04 -6.89 9.85
C PHE A 6 -3.38 -6.12 10.99
N GLY A 7 -4.01 -5.09 11.47
CA GLY A 7 -3.48 -4.23 12.53
C GLY A 7 -3.07 -2.86 12.04
N HIS A 8 -3.00 -1.90 12.95
CA HIS A 8 -2.68 -0.49 12.68
C HIS A 8 -3.58 0.08 11.58
N SER A 9 -3.02 0.54 10.47
CA SER A 9 -3.76 0.99 9.28
C SER A 9 -3.71 -0.02 8.13
N CYS A 10 -3.24 -1.24 8.40
CA CYS A 10 -3.08 -2.29 7.40
C CYS A 10 -4.33 -3.17 7.32
N PHE A 11 -4.93 -3.23 6.15
CA PHE A 11 -6.10 -4.09 5.89
C PHE A 11 -6.17 -4.48 4.42
N LEU A 12 -6.86 -5.57 4.16
CA LEU A 12 -7.09 -6.10 2.82
C LEU A 12 -8.58 -5.98 2.49
N VAL A 13 -8.89 -5.37 1.36
CA VAL A 13 -10.25 -5.29 0.82
C VAL A 13 -10.36 -6.21 -0.39
N ASP A 14 -11.28 -7.17 -0.34
CA ASP A 14 -11.65 -7.98 -1.49
C ASP A 14 -12.92 -7.42 -2.10
N ILE A 15 -12.81 -6.83 -3.27
CA ILE A 15 -13.91 -6.15 -3.95
C ILE A 15 -13.83 -6.37 -5.47
N ASN A 16 -14.97 -6.71 -6.08
CA ASN A 16 -15.08 -6.91 -7.53
C ASN A 16 -14.03 -7.89 -8.08
N GLY A 17 -13.71 -8.94 -7.30
CA GLY A 17 -12.72 -9.93 -7.67
C GLY A 17 -11.27 -9.47 -7.57
N LYS A 18 -11.00 -8.33 -6.95
CA LYS A 18 -9.66 -7.77 -6.75
C LYS A 18 -9.34 -7.60 -5.28
N LYS A 19 -8.09 -7.84 -4.93
CA LYS A 19 -7.57 -7.72 -3.57
C LYS A 19 -6.72 -6.46 -3.45
N LEU A 20 -7.16 -5.54 -2.60
CA LEU A 20 -6.52 -4.25 -2.33
C LEU A 20 -5.93 -4.26 -0.93
N LEU A 21 -4.60 -4.21 -0.82
CA LEU A 21 -3.89 -4.12 0.45
C LEU A 21 -3.57 -2.64 0.74
N PHE A 22 -3.88 -2.19 1.95
CA PHE A 22 -3.63 -0.82 2.39
C PHE A 22 -2.50 -0.78 3.40
N ASP A 23 -1.58 0.17 3.23
CA ASP A 23 -0.54 0.57 4.20
C ASP A 23 0.14 -0.62 4.89
N PRO A 24 0.96 -1.41 4.17
CA PRO A 24 1.49 -2.67 4.66
C PRO A 24 2.54 -2.47 5.77
N PHE A 25 2.09 -2.66 7.00
CA PHE A 25 2.88 -2.65 8.23
C PHE A 25 2.46 -3.84 9.09
N ILE A 26 3.19 -4.94 9.03
CA ILE A 26 2.83 -6.22 9.65
C ILE A 26 3.97 -6.78 10.50
N HIS A 27 5.15 -7.04 9.91
CA HIS A 27 6.27 -7.69 10.60
C HIS A 27 6.73 -6.92 11.84
N GLU A 28 6.80 -5.60 11.75
CA GLU A 28 7.24 -4.73 12.84
C GLU A 28 6.11 -4.36 13.82
N ASN A 29 4.88 -4.85 13.56
CA ASN A 29 3.75 -4.64 14.44
C ASN A 29 3.62 -5.81 15.44
N PRO A 30 3.89 -5.63 16.75
CA PRO A 30 3.80 -6.72 17.72
C PRO A 30 2.42 -7.37 17.81
N LEU A 31 1.37 -6.62 17.49
CA LEU A 31 -0.01 -7.12 17.49
C LEU A 31 -0.35 -7.97 16.27
N ALA A 32 0.50 -7.94 15.23
CA ALA A 32 0.31 -8.68 13.99
C ALA A 32 1.27 -9.87 13.83
N LYS A 33 1.96 -10.27 14.90
CA LYS A 33 3.00 -11.32 14.90
C LYS A 33 2.53 -12.69 14.39
N ASP A 34 1.24 -12.97 14.48
CA ASP A 34 0.66 -14.25 14.08
C ASP A 34 0.19 -14.27 12.62
N ILE A 35 0.37 -13.14 11.89
CA ILE A 35 -0.02 -13.05 10.48
C ILE A 35 1.10 -13.62 9.61
N ASP A 36 0.75 -14.59 8.78
CA ASP A 36 1.66 -15.12 7.76
C ASP A 36 1.66 -14.22 6.52
N THR A 37 2.65 -13.34 6.43
CA THR A 37 2.79 -12.41 5.30
C THR A 37 3.05 -13.13 3.97
N LYS A 38 3.61 -14.35 4.01
CA LYS A 38 3.85 -15.15 2.80
C LYS A 38 2.56 -15.61 2.13
N SER A 39 1.46 -15.70 2.89
CA SER A 39 0.14 -16.09 2.36
C SER A 39 -0.64 -14.91 1.77
N ILE A 40 -0.18 -13.68 1.96
CA ILE A 40 -0.90 -12.49 1.46
C ILE A 40 -0.82 -12.42 -0.05
N GLN A 41 -1.99 -12.27 -0.67
CA GLN A 41 -2.16 -12.00 -2.09
C GLN A 41 -2.77 -10.61 -2.25
N ALA A 42 -2.30 -9.85 -3.22
CA ALA A 42 -2.84 -8.54 -3.55
C ALA A 42 -2.70 -8.28 -5.05
N ASP A 43 -3.71 -7.66 -5.63
CA ASP A 43 -3.67 -7.13 -7.00
C ASP A 43 -3.18 -5.69 -6.99
N TYR A 44 -3.51 -4.97 -5.93
CA TYR A 44 -3.13 -3.57 -5.70
C TYR A 44 -2.65 -3.38 -4.27
N ILE A 45 -1.67 -2.48 -4.10
CA ILE A 45 -1.26 -1.98 -2.80
C ILE A 45 -1.43 -0.46 -2.81
N LEU A 46 -2.25 0.06 -1.90
CA LEU A 46 -2.50 1.49 -1.76
C LEU A 46 -1.73 2.02 -0.55
N VAL A 47 -0.90 3.04 -0.79
CA VAL A 47 -0.07 3.64 0.26
C VAL A 47 -0.53 5.07 0.49
N SER A 48 -0.99 5.34 1.70
CA SER A 48 -1.49 6.67 2.07
C SER A 48 -0.38 7.71 2.14
N HIS A 49 0.74 7.36 2.78
CA HIS A 49 1.92 8.23 2.94
C HIS A 49 3.15 7.40 3.32
N GLY A 50 4.33 8.02 3.38
CA GLY A 50 5.60 7.32 3.47
C GLY A 50 6.13 7.02 4.87
N HIS A 51 5.37 7.24 5.95
CA HIS A 51 5.84 6.88 7.28
C HIS A 51 6.08 5.37 7.42
N PHE A 52 7.05 5.01 8.26
CA PHE A 52 7.49 3.62 8.44
C PHE A 52 6.35 2.68 8.82
N ASP A 53 5.47 3.11 9.71
CA ASP A 53 4.33 2.33 10.19
C ASP A 53 3.18 2.18 9.17
N HIS A 54 3.41 2.61 7.92
CA HIS A 54 2.53 2.41 6.77
C HIS A 54 3.24 1.73 5.59
N THR A 55 4.57 1.60 5.65
CA THR A 55 5.38 1.17 4.50
C THR A 55 6.43 0.10 4.80
N ALA A 56 6.53 -0.37 6.05
CA ALA A 56 7.60 -1.30 6.45
C ALA A 56 7.70 -2.57 5.58
N ASP A 57 6.56 -3.15 5.20
CA ASP A 57 6.50 -4.36 4.38
C ASP A 57 6.20 -4.08 2.90
N LEU A 58 6.18 -2.80 2.49
CA LEU A 58 5.74 -2.40 1.14
C LEU A 58 6.57 -3.04 0.03
N VAL A 59 7.89 -2.93 0.09
CA VAL A 59 8.77 -3.44 -0.98
C VAL A 59 8.69 -4.96 -1.06
N GLU A 60 8.72 -5.65 0.08
CA GLU A 60 8.64 -7.11 0.13
C GLU A 60 7.32 -7.61 -0.45
N LEU A 61 6.20 -7.06 0.01
CA LEU A 61 4.88 -7.50 -0.45
C LEU A 61 4.60 -7.10 -1.90
N ALA A 62 5.07 -5.94 -2.36
CA ALA A 62 4.95 -5.55 -3.76
C ALA A 62 5.68 -6.54 -4.68
N LYS A 63 6.88 -6.96 -4.30
CA LYS A 63 7.65 -7.96 -5.07
C LYS A 63 7.01 -9.35 -5.00
N GLN A 64 6.56 -9.76 -3.83
CA GLN A 64 5.92 -11.07 -3.61
C GLN A 64 4.63 -11.21 -4.43
N THR A 65 3.78 -10.19 -4.40
CA THR A 65 2.44 -10.24 -5.01
C THR A 65 2.41 -9.78 -6.46
N GLN A 66 3.43 -9.05 -6.92
CA GLN A 66 3.45 -8.35 -8.21
C GLN A 66 2.29 -7.35 -8.37
N ALA A 67 1.77 -6.86 -7.24
CA ALA A 67 0.68 -5.89 -7.21
C ALA A 67 1.10 -4.55 -7.83
N THR A 68 0.13 -3.84 -8.38
CA THR A 68 0.31 -2.44 -8.75
C THR A 68 0.26 -1.57 -7.50
N VAL A 69 1.34 -0.82 -7.22
CA VAL A 69 1.38 0.07 -6.06
C VAL A 69 0.86 1.45 -6.45
N ILE A 70 -0.20 1.89 -5.77
CA ILE A 70 -0.81 3.21 -5.93
C ILE A 70 -0.30 4.09 -4.78
N SER A 71 0.38 5.19 -5.10
CA SER A 71 1.03 6.04 -4.09
C SER A 71 1.26 7.47 -4.60
N SER A 72 1.82 8.35 -3.77
CA SER A 72 2.35 9.64 -4.21
C SER A 72 3.51 9.49 -5.20
N TRP A 73 3.85 10.58 -5.89
CA TRP A 73 4.98 10.59 -6.83
C TRP A 73 6.30 10.24 -6.15
N GLU A 74 6.55 10.76 -4.95
CA GLU A 74 7.80 10.55 -4.21
C GLU A 74 7.98 9.07 -3.84
N ILE A 75 6.93 8.41 -3.38
CA ILE A 75 6.96 6.98 -3.05
C ILE A 75 7.16 6.16 -4.33
N HIS A 76 6.50 6.53 -5.43
CA HIS A 76 6.71 5.90 -6.72
C HIS A 76 8.19 5.94 -7.15
N VAL A 77 8.83 7.11 -7.09
CA VAL A 77 10.26 7.25 -7.43
C VAL A 77 11.13 6.41 -6.51
N TRP A 78 10.86 6.43 -5.21
CA TRP A 78 11.58 5.62 -4.23
C TRP A 78 11.45 4.11 -4.53
N LEU A 79 10.23 3.66 -4.85
CA LEU A 79 9.97 2.25 -5.21
C LEU A 79 10.72 1.82 -6.48
N GLN A 80 10.81 2.69 -7.49
CA GLN A 80 11.59 2.43 -8.71
C GLN A 80 13.05 2.13 -8.34
N GLY A 81 13.63 2.91 -7.41
CA GLY A 81 14.98 2.69 -6.88
C GLY A 81 15.14 1.40 -6.10
N LYS A 82 14.05 0.81 -5.61
CA LYS A 82 14.03 -0.49 -4.91
C LYS A 82 13.72 -1.67 -5.82
N GLY A 83 13.56 -1.42 -7.12
CA GLY A 83 13.25 -2.48 -8.09
C GLY A 83 11.76 -2.85 -8.17
N VAL A 84 10.88 -2.04 -7.59
CA VAL A 84 9.43 -2.18 -7.73
C VAL A 84 8.97 -1.25 -8.85
N THR A 85 8.68 -1.82 -10.02
CA THR A 85 8.39 -1.05 -11.24
C THR A 85 6.90 -0.98 -11.58
N ASN A 86 6.07 -1.86 -11.01
CA ASN A 86 4.62 -1.86 -11.25
C ASN A 86 3.95 -0.87 -10.29
N THR A 87 3.93 0.40 -10.67
CA THR A 87 3.45 1.49 -9.83
C THR A 87 2.56 2.45 -10.62
N HIS A 88 1.62 3.08 -9.92
CA HIS A 88 0.70 4.07 -10.46
C HIS A 88 0.70 5.29 -9.54
N PRO A 89 1.50 6.33 -9.84
CA PRO A 89 1.54 7.53 -9.00
C PRO A 89 0.27 8.36 -9.13
N MET A 90 -0.17 8.92 -8.02
CA MET A 90 -1.32 9.81 -7.93
C MET A 90 -1.00 11.01 -7.04
N ASN A 91 -1.74 12.10 -7.22
CA ASN A 91 -1.62 13.32 -6.42
C ASN A 91 -2.94 13.67 -5.74
N ILE A 92 -2.87 14.49 -4.68
CA ILE A 92 -4.04 15.02 -3.97
C ILE A 92 -4.97 15.72 -4.97
N GLY A 93 -6.26 15.39 -4.90
CA GLY A 93 -7.30 15.90 -5.81
C GLY A 93 -7.44 15.11 -7.11
N GLY A 94 -6.45 14.29 -7.45
CA GLY A 94 -6.50 13.42 -8.62
C GLY A 94 -7.36 12.18 -8.40
N HIS A 95 -7.85 11.61 -9.49
CA HIS A 95 -8.56 10.34 -9.46
C HIS A 95 -8.20 9.49 -10.68
N TRP A 96 -8.43 8.18 -10.55
CA TRP A 96 -8.26 7.24 -11.65
C TRP A 96 -9.28 6.11 -11.54
N ILE A 97 -9.73 5.60 -12.68
CA ILE A 97 -10.66 4.46 -12.74
C ILE A 97 -9.84 3.21 -13.01
N PHE A 98 -9.78 2.33 -12.01
CA PHE A 98 -9.17 1.00 -12.11
C PHE A 98 -10.24 -0.06 -12.42
N ASP A 99 -9.83 -1.29 -12.63
CA ASP A 99 -10.75 -2.40 -12.92
C ASP A 99 -11.63 -2.79 -11.71
N PHE A 100 -11.23 -2.43 -10.49
CA PHE A 100 -12.01 -2.67 -9.27
C PHE A 100 -12.92 -1.49 -8.89
N GLY A 101 -12.71 -0.30 -9.43
CA GLY A 101 -13.44 0.90 -9.09
C GLY A 101 -12.60 2.16 -9.19
N LYS A 102 -13.12 3.27 -8.69
CA LYS A 102 -12.48 4.58 -8.73
C LYS A 102 -11.69 4.86 -7.46
N VAL A 103 -10.44 5.27 -7.62
CA VAL A 103 -9.62 5.81 -6.53
C VAL A 103 -9.51 7.32 -6.70
N LYS A 104 -9.74 8.06 -5.62
CA LYS A 104 -9.53 9.51 -5.55
C LYS A 104 -8.65 9.83 -4.35
N CYS A 105 -7.58 10.59 -4.57
CA CYS A 105 -6.74 11.09 -3.50
C CYS A 105 -7.34 12.37 -2.92
N VAL A 106 -7.53 12.38 -1.62
CA VAL A 106 -8.08 13.52 -0.88
C VAL A 106 -7.04 14.03 0.12
N ARG A 107 -7.19 15.29 0.53
CA ARG A 107 -6.31 15.90 1.51
C ARG A 107 -6.43 15.21 2.86
N ALA A 108 -5.29 14.98 3.51
CA ALA A 108 -5.19 14.58 4.91
C ALA A 108 -4.32 15.59 5.67
N GLU A 109 -4.73 15.94 6.88
CA GLU A 109 -3.97 16.82 7.77
C GLU A 109 -2.93 15.98 8.52
N HIS A 110 -1.86 15.59 7.81
CA HIS A 110 -0.81 14.72 8.31
C HIS A 110 0.50 14.97 7.59
N SER A 111 1.60 14.77 8.29
CA SER A 111 2.94 14.80 7.68
C SER A 111 3.21 13.53 6.88
N SER A 112 4.28 13.54 6.12
CA SER A 112 4.79 12.40 5.38
C SER A 112 6.31 12.45 5.35
N SER A 113 6.90 11.33 4.96
CA SER A 113 8.34 11.20 4.70
C SER A 113 8.55 10.27 3.52
N PHE A 114 9.78 10.08 3.07
CA PHE A 114 10.11 8.87 2.33
C PHE A 114 10.04 7.65 3.26
N PRO A 115 9.81 6.44 2.72
CA PRO A 115 9.73 5.24 3.56
C PRO A 115 11.01 4.91 4.33
N ASP A 116 12.16 5.46 3.93
CA ASP A 116 13.43 5.35 4.66
C ASP A 116 13.59 6.41 5.79
N GLY A 117 12.59 7.25 5.98
CA GLY A 117 12.57 8.29 7.03
C GLY A 117 13.15 9.64 6.62
N THR A 118 13.60 9.80 5.37
CA THR A 118 14.16 11.08 4.87
C THR A 118 13.12 12.03 4.30
#